data_28283c224e96bd411ffca2e0f7889891
#
_entry.id   28283c224e96bd411ffca2e0f7889891
#
_cell.length_a   1.000
_cell.length_b   1.000
_cell.length_c   1.000
_cell.angle_alpha   90.00
_cell.angle_beta   90.00
_cell.angle_gamma   90.00
#
_symmetry.space_group_name_H-M   'P 1'
#
loop_
_entity.id
_entity.type
_entity.pdbx_description
1 polymer ?
#
loop_
_entity_poly.entity_id
_entity_poly.type
_entity_poly.pdbx_seq_one_letter_code
_entity_poly.pdbx_strand_id
1 'polypeptide(L)'
;MSRLLNRTARLRRLEELLLLSPNGLSVAELAKRLEVNRRTIYRDLDFLSFQGVPLWQQGGRFGVIRTRYLATVRLSYHEAMALVLAGLQLTHTLDKQNPHVISALRRLATTLPEMPAAHLKRAAERMQTYPPDPAGVSVLEKIAEGWGSGRKVKVVYRSPDSGVVRARIISPYALEPTGSGVYVIGFDDWADDMRTFKLNRLESAQLLDESYTIPEDFDAEAFLSSSWGIMTGDQIDEVELRFSATATPIVAERQWHPSQQLEMLPNGGCLLRLKVSQPLEMQPWIRSWASQVEVLAPDWLRQRIAVELQQAAEQYTSTRLAIT
;
A
#
# COMPACT_ATOMS: atom_id res chain seq x y z
N MET A 1 20.69 -28.50 32.51
CA MET A 1 21.60 -27.35 32.67
C MET A 1 20.95 -26.14 32.01
N SER A 2 20.24 -25.33 32.78
CA SER A 2 19.67 -24.05 32.31
C SER A 2 20.83 -23.07 32.04
N ARG A 3 21.07 -22.73 30.76
CA ARG A 3 21.99 -21.63 30.43
C ARG A 3 21.26 -20.35 30.79
N LEU A 4 21.68 -19.71 31.90
CA LEU A 4 21.30 -18.35 32.21
C LEU A 4 21.55 -17.50 30.95
N LEU A 5 20.47 -17.02 30.34
CA LEU A 5 20.55 -16.12 29.19
C LEU A 5 21.46 -14.94 29.57
N ASN A 6 22.44 -14.66 28.75
CA ASN A 6 23.21 -13.41 28.84
C ASN A 6 22.22 -12.23 28.86
N ARG A 7 22.53 -11.16 29.59
CA ARG A 7 21.66 -9.98 29.74
C ARG A 7 21.13 -9.47 28.38
N THR A 8 21.99 -9.39 27.38
CA THR A 8 21.62 -8.95 26.03
C THR A 8 20.60 -9.88 25.37
N ALA A 9 20.81 -11.20 25.45
CA ALA A 9 19.88 -12.19 24.92
C ALA A 9 18.54 -12.16 25.67
N ARG A 10 18.56 -11.92 26.98
CA ARG A 10 17.36 -11.80 27.80
C ARG A 10 16.57 -10.54 27.48
N LEU A 11 17.21 -9.37 27.32
CA LEU A 11 16.56 -8.11 26.93
C LEU A 11 15.87 -8.25 25.59
N ARG A 12 16.55 -8.84 24.61
CA ARG A 12 15.96 -9.10 23.30
C ARG A 12 14.74 -10.03 23.41
N ARG A 13 14.83 -11.11 24.19
CA ARG A 13 13.71 -12.05 24.38
C ARG A 13 12.55 -11.42 25.14
N LEU A 14 12.83 -10.51 26.08
CA LEU A 14 11.81 -9.71 26.77
C LEU A 14 11.05 -8.82 25.79
N GLU A 15 11.77 -8.10 24.94
CA GLU A 15 11.21 -7.23 23.90
C GLU A 15 10.33 -8.03 22.92
N GLU A 16 10.81 -9.18 22.43
CA GLU A 16 10.06 -10.10 21.57
C GLU A 16 8.75 -10.59 22.24
N LEU A 17 8.80 -10.99 23.50
CA LEU A 17 7.63 -11.43 24.26
C LEU A 17 6.58 -10.33 24.40
N LEU A 18 7.00 -9.09 24.66
CA LEU A 18 6.11 -7.94 24.77
C LEU A 18 5.49 -7.58 23.41
N LEU A 19 6.26 -7.67 22.34
CA LEU A 19 5.77 -7.44 20.97
C LEU A 19 4.77 -8.52 20.52
N LEU A 20 4.99 -9.78 20.87
CA LEU A 20 4.10 -10.89 20.50
C LEU A 20 2.82 -10.96 21.37
N SER A 21 2.73 -10.14 22.42
CA SER A 21 1.60 -10.18 23.36
C SER A 21 0.78 -8.87 23.29
N PRO A 22 -0.28 -8.81 22.45
CA PRO A 22 -1.09 -7.60 22.27
C PRO A 22 -1.69 -7.07 23.59
N ASN A 23 -2.12 -7.99 24.46
CA ASN A 23 -2.74 -7.71 25.74
C ASN A 23 -1.71 -7.52 26.88
N GLY A 24 -0.44 -7.42 26.52
CA GLY A 24 0.67 -7.31 27.47
C GLY A 24 0.87 -8.56 28.33
N LEU A 25 1.95 -8.55 29.12
CA LEU A 25 2.30 -9.61 30.05
C LEU A 25 2.54 -9.03 31.45
N SER A 26 2.14 -9.77 32.48
CA SER A 26 2.50 -9.40 33.86
C SER A 26 3.96 -9.71 34.14
N VAL A 27 4.54 -9.00 35.12
CA VAL A 27 5.92 -9.26 35.58
C VAL A 27 6.13 -10.70 36.03
N ALA A 28 5.08 -11.35 36.60
CA ALA A 28 5.15 -12.74 37.02
C ALA A 28 5.26 -13.70 35.81
N GLU A 29 4.47 -13.47 34.74
CA GLU A 29 4.54 -14.22 33.50
C GLU A 29 5.88 -14.06 32.80
N LEU A 30 6.40 -12.82 32.73
CA LEU A 30 7.70 -12.52 32.16
C LEU A 30 8.84 -13.19 32.96
N ALA A 31 8.80 -13.10 34.28
CA ALA A 31 9.78 -13.72 35.18
C ALA A 31 9.84 -15.23 35.00
N LYS A 32 8.68 -15.89 34.86
CA LYS A 32 8.55 -17.32 34.61
C LYS A 32 9.10 -17.72 33.23
N ARG A 33 8.75 -16.96 32.17
CA ARG A 33 9.17 -17.27 30.79
C ARG A 33 10.67 -17.05 30.54
N LEU A 34 11.27 -16.08 31.27
CA LEU A 34 12.69 -15.75 31.14
C LEU A 34 13.57 -16.37 32.23
N GLU A 35 12.97 -17.17 33.13
CA GLU A 35 13.66 -17.88 34.23
C GLU A 35 14.49 -16.94 35.12
N VAL A 36 13.94 -15.75 35.43
CA VAL A 36 14.58 -14.75 36.29
C VAL A 36 13.62 -14.26 37.38
N ASN A 37 14.15 -13.59 38.40
CA ASN A 37 13.30 -12.98 39.43
C ASN A 37 12.59 -11.71 38.93
N ARG A 38 11.47 -11.35 39.60
CA ARG A 38 10.66 -10.18 39.23
C ARG A 38 11.44 -8.85 39.25
N ARG A 39 12.41 -8.72 40.18
CA ARG A 39 13.24 -7.51 40.28
C ARG A 39 14.13 -7.33 39.04
N THR A 40 14.60 -8.44 38.47
CA THR A 40 15.36 -8.41 37.20
C THR A 40 14.47 -7.93 36.05
N ILE A 41 13.20 -8.40 35.98
CA ILE A 41 12.26 -7.95 34.93
C ILE A 41 12.01 -6.44 35.02
N TYR A 42 11.77 -5.88 36.21
CA TYR A 42 11.59 -4.44 36.35
C TYR A 42 12.81 -3.65 35.83
N ARG A 43 14.02 -4.05 36.22
CA ARG A 43 15.25 -3.41 35.75
C ARG A 43 15.45 -3.55 34.23
N ASP A 44 15.05 -4.67 33.66
CA ASP A 44 15.12 -4.90 32.20
C ASP A 44 14.05 -4.08 31.45
N LEU A 45 12.84 -3.92 31.99
CA LEU A 45 11.78 -3.02 31.47
C LEU A 45 12.23 -1.55 31.50
N ASP A 46 12.78 -1.10 32.63
CA ASP A 46 13.34 0.26 32.76
C ASP A 46 14.45 0.50 31.73
N PHE A 47 15.31 -0.49 31.53
CA PHE A 47 16.38 -0.41 30.54
C PHE A 47 15.87 -0.35 29.10
N LEU A 48 14.86 -1.17 28.74
CA LEU A 48 14.21 -1.09 27.43
C LEU A 48 13.56 0.27 27.20
N SER A 49 12.86 0.80 28.20
CA SER A 49 12.27 2.14 28.15
C SER A 49 13.34 3.21 27.92
N PHE A 50 14.47 3.13 28.64
CA PHE A 50 15.61 4.03 28.45
C PHE A 50 16.23 3.92 27.05
N GLN A 51 16.21 2.73 26.44
CA GLN A 51 16.64 2.52 25.05
C GLN A 51 15.63 3.00 24.00
N GLY A 52 14.52 3.59 24.42
CA GLY A 52 13.50 4.15 23.52
C GLY A 52 12.43 3.17 23.09
N VAL A 53 12.32 1.99 23.73
CA VAL A 53 11.19 1.08 23.50
C VAL A 53 9.95 1.69 24.18
N PRO A 54 8.90 2.07 23.43
CA PRO A 54 7.72 2.71 24.00
C PRO A 54 6.85 1.68 24.72
N LEU A 55 7.08 1.53 26.01
CA LEU A 55 6.32 0.62 26.86
C LEU A 55 5.04 1.28 27.38
N TRP A 56 3.95 0.51 27.45
CA TRP A 56 2.76 0.85 28.21
C TRP A 56 2.65 -0.05 29.44
N GLN A 57 2.03 0.49 30.50
CA GLN A 57 1.71 -0.25 31.72
C GLN A 57 0.26 0.00 32.07
N GLN A 58 -0.53 -1.06 32.19
CA GLN A 58 -1.93 -1.01 32.61
C GLN A 58 -2.31 -2.27 33.38
N GLY A 59 -2.98 -2.15 34.53
CA GLY A 59 -3.41 -3.30 35.32
C GLY A 59 -2.30 -4.28 35.73
N GLY A 60 -1.07 -3.78 35.97
CA GLY A 60 0.08 -4.61 36.29
C GLY A 60 0.66 -5.42 35.12
N ARG A 61 0.20 -5.18 33.93
CA ARG A 61 0.72 -5.74 32.68
C ARG A 61 1.54 -4.70 31.92
N PHE A 62 2.54 -5.18 31.19
CA PHE A 62 3.41 -4.38 30.34
C PHE A 62 3.30 -4.84 28.90
N GLY A 63 3.36 -3.92 27.95
CA GLY A 63 3.40 -4.20 26.52
C GLY A 63 4.12 -3.09 25.76
N VAL A 64 4.31 -3.28 24.47
CA VAL A 64 4.91 -2.29 23.56
C VAL A 64 3.80 -1.56 22.79
N ILE A 65 3.91 -0.23 22.65
CA ILE A 65 3.03 0.56 21.79
C ILE A 65 3.42 0.29 20.33
N ARG A 66 2.80 -0.71 19.72
CA ARG A 66 3.14 -1.23 18.39
C ARG A 66 3.04 -0.19 17.27
N THR A 67 2.13 0.76 17.39
CA THR A 67 1.94 1.84 16.40
C THR A 67 3.09 2.84 16.35
N ARG A 68 3.99 2.79 17.35
CA ARG A 68 5.13 3.72 17.49
C ARG A 68 6.49 3.04 17.48
N TYR A 69 6.52 1.71 17.36
CA TYR A 69 7.78 0.97 17.50
C TYR A 69 7.81 -0.31 16.67
N LEU A 70 8.86 -0.42 15.87
CA LEU A 70 9.25 -1.67 15.23
C LEU A 70 10.54 -2.15 15.88
N ALA A 71 10.53 -3.42 16.33
CA ALA A 71 11.74 -4.06 16.84
C ALA A 71 12.83 -4.13 15.76
N THR A 72 14.08 -4.32 16.20
CA THR A 72 15.20 -4.54 15.27
C THR A 72 14.97 -5.82 14.46
N VAL A 73 14.76 -5.67 13.16
CA VAL A 73 14.67 -6.78 12.21
C VAL A 73 16.06 -7.06 11.66
N ARG A 74 16.49 -8.34 11.71
CA ARG A 74 17.71 -8.78 11.04
C ARG A 74 17.36 -9.33 9.68
N LEU A 75 17.97 -8.78 8.65
CA LEU A 75 17.79 -9.19 7.27
C LEU A 75 19.09 -9.79 6.74
N SER A 76 18.98 -10.82 5.93
CA SER A 76 20.08 -11.26 5.07
C SER A 76 20.34 -10.19 3.99
N TYR A 77 21.51 -10.28 3.34
CA TYR A 77 21.84 -9.35 2.26
C TYR A 77 20.78 -9.36 1.12
N HIS A 78 20.30 -10.55 0.74
CA HIS A 78 19.31 -10.68 -0.35
C HIS A 78 17.93 -10.13 0.03
N GLU A 79 17.48 -10.35 1.27
CA GLU A 79 16.24 -9.74 1.79
C GLU A 79 16.35 -8.21 1.86
N ALA A 80 17.49 -7.70 2.32
CA ALA A 80 17.75 -6.26 2.32
C ALA A 80 17.73 -5.69 0.88
N MET A 81 18.33 -6.39 -0.10
CA MET A 81 18.32 -5.96 -1.50
C MET A 81 16.90 -5.99 -2.11
N ALA A 82 16.05 -6.96 -1.76
CA ALA A 82 14.65 -6.98 -2.19
C ALA A 82 13.89 -5.74 -1.68
N LEU A 83 14.08 -5.37 -0.40
CA LEU A 83 13.47 -4.15 0.16
C LEU A 83 14.05 -2.86 -0.46
N VAL A 84 15.34 -2.85 -0.79
CA VAL A 84 15.98 -1.74 -1.52
C VAL A 84 15.29 -1.53 -2.86
N LEU A 85 15.10 -2.59 -3.66
CA LEU A 85 14.44 -2.50 -4.95
C LEU A 85 12.99 -2.03 -4.83
N ALA A 86 12.24 -2.55 -3.85
CA ALA A 86 10.88 -2.08 -3.54
C ALA A 86 10.86 -0.61 -3.14
N GLY A 87 11.79 -0.17 -2.27
CA GLY A 87 11.93 1.22 -1.86
C GLY A 87 12.27 2.15 -3.02
N LEU A 88 13.17 1.73 -3.91
CA LEU A 88 13.51 2.50 -5.12
C LEU A 88 12.31 2.60 -6.07
N GLN A 89 11.57 1.51 -6.28
CA GLN A 89 10.35 1.53 -7.07
C GLN A 89 9.33 2.54 -6.52
N LEU A 90 9.15 2.58 -5.21
CA LEU A 90 8.28 3.56 -4.56
C LEU A 90 8.72 5.00 -4.87
N THR A 91 10.03 5.30 -4.90
CA THR A 91 10.51 6.66 -5.19
C THR A 91 10.17 7.15 -6.59
N HIS A 92 9.90 6.26 -7.54
CA HIS A 92 9.47 6.63 -8.90
C HIS A 92 7.98 6.99 -9.00
N THR A 93 7.18 6.59 -8.02
CA THR A 93 5.73 6.88 -7.99
C THR A 93 5.39 8.14 -7.19
N LEU A 94 6.36 8.67 -6.44
CA LEU A 94 6.18 9.86 -5.61
C LEU A 94 6.65 11.10 -6.34
N ASP A 95 5.82 12.13 -6.32
CA ASP A 95 6.07 13.49 -6.88
C ASP A 95 6.21 14.57 -5.80
N LYS A 96 6.06 14.18 -4.53
CA LYS A 96 6.15 15.04 -3.36
C LYS A 96 7.09 14.46 -2.32
N GLN A 97 7.60 15.32 -1.43
CA GLN A 97 8.45 14.89 -0.34
C GLN A 97 7.71 13.97 0.63
N ASN A 98 8.35 12.86 0.97
CA ASN A 98 7.92 12.02 2.09
C ASN A 98 9.12 11.83 3.03
N PRO A 99 9.15 12.51 4.20
CA PRO A 99 10.27 12.47 5.14
C PRO A 99 10.51 11.07 5.73
N HIS A 100 9.46 10.24 5.84
CA HIS A 100 9.60 8.87 6.31
C HIS A 100 10.34 8.00 5.31
N VAL A 101 10.00 8.11 4.01
CA VAL A 101 10.71 7.38 2.94
C VAL A 101 12.16 7.85 2.84
N ILE A 102 12.41 9.16 2.85
CA ILE A 102 13.76 9.73 2.83
C ILE A 102 14.59 9.21 4.01
N SER A 103 14.02 9.22 5.22
CA SER A 103 14.70 8.74 6.44
C SER A 103 14.97 7.23 6.37
N ALA A 104 14.00 6.43 5.91
CA ALA A 104 14.14 4.98 5.76
C ALA A 104 15.25 4.62 4.75
N LEU A 105 15.28 5.26 3.58
CA LEU A 105 16.32 5.05 2.57
C LEU A 105 17.72 5.38 3.12
N ARG A 106 17.86 6.48 3.86
CA ARG A 106 19.13 6.86 4.49
C ARG A 106 19.58 5.86 5.55
N ARG A 107 18.65 5.38 6.39
CA ARG A 107 18.98 4.36 7.41
C ARG A 107 19.41 3.05 6.77
N LEU A 108 18.70 2.58 5.73
CA LEU A 108 19.10 1.38 4.98
C LEU A 108 20.49 1.57 4.36
N ALA A 109 20.78 2.73 3.79
CA ALA A 109 22.07 3.03 3.19
C ALA A 109 23.26 2.93 4.19
N THR A 110 23.03 3.09 5.50
CA THR A 110 24.12 2.94 6.50
C THR A 110 24.53 1.49 6.76
N THR A 111 23.69 0.53 6.36
CA THR A 111 23.91 -0.90 6.66
C THR A 111 24.33 -1.71 5.43
N LEU A 112 24.35 -1.09 4.26
CA LEU A 112 24.61 -1.75 2.97
C LEU A 112 26.04 -1.49 2.47
N PRO A 113 26.58 -2.37 1.59
CA PRO A 113 27.80 -2.10 0.86
C PRO A 113 27.74 -0.82 0.03
N GLU A 114 28.89 -0.26 -0.30
CA GLU A 114 29.05 1.09 -0.88
C GLU A 114 28.18 1.36 -2.11
N MET A 115 28.13 0.44 -3.07
CA MET A 115 27.39 0.64 -4.33
C MET A 115 25.88 0.78 -4.13
N PRO A 116 25.17 -0.17 -3.48
CA PRO A 116 23.73 0.00 -3.20
C PRO A 116 23.47 1.16 -2.23
N ALA A 117 24.36 1.41 -1.24
CA ALA A 117 24.22 2.55 -0.34
C ALA A 117 24.26 3.89 -1.08
N ALA A 118 25.18 4.07 -2.03
CA ALA A 118 25.28 5.27 -2.86
C ALA A 118 24.00 5.48 -3.72
N HIS A 119 23.41 4.39 -4.22
CA HIS A 119 22.17 4.46 -4.99
C HIS A 119 20.98 4.93 -4.16
N LEU A 120 20.83 4.40 -2.93
CA LEU A 120 19.78 4.85 -1.98
C LEU A 120 19.97 6.30 -1.54
N LYS A 121 21.20 6.74 -1.27
CA LYS A 121 21.50 8.12 -0.92
C LYS A 121 21.05 9.08 -2.02
N ARG A 122 21.41 8.78 -3.29
CA ARG A 122 20.99 9.59 -4.45
C ARG A 122 19.48 9.63 -4.60
N ALA A 123 18.77 8.50 -4.38
CA ALA A 123 17.32 8.48 -4.40
C ALA A 123 16.71 9.36 -3.31
N ALA A 124 17.24 9.30 -2.09
CA ALA A 124 16.81 10.15 -0.97
C ALA A 124 17.08 11.63 -1.23
N GLU A 125 18.24 11.98 -1.81
CA GLU A 125 18.59 13.35 -2.20
C GLU A 125 17.65 13.89 -3.29
N ARG A 126 17.37 13.09 -4.33
CA ARG A 126 16.39 13.46 -5.36
C ARG A 126 15.02 13.74 -4.76
N MET A 127 14.53 12.89 -3.84
CA MET A 127 13.24 13.11 -3.18
C MET A 127 13.20 14.39 -2.35
N GLN A 128 14.34 14.86 -1.82
CA GLN A 128 14.40 16.13 -1.12
C GLN A 128 14.19 17.35 -2.01
N THR A 129 14.37 17.21 -3.32
CA THR A 129 14.09 18.29 -4.28
C THR A 129 12.61 18.40 -4.65
N TYR A 130 11.78 17.43 -4.27
CA TYR A 130 10.35 17.45 -4.54
C TYR A 130 9.63 18.49 -3.66
N PRO A 131 8.45 18.98 -4.08
CA PRO A 131 7.65 19.87 -3.26
C PRO A 131 7.27 19.23 -1.91
N PRO A 132 7.31 19.99 -0.80
CA PRO A 132 6.87 19.49 0.50
C PRO A 132 5.36 19.22 0.51
N ASP A 133 4.95 18.17 1.23
CA ASP A 133 3.55 17.79 1.41
C ASP A 133 3.22 17.44 2.86
N PRO A 134 3.26 18.40 3.79
CA PRO A 134 3.00 18.11 5.19
C PRO A 134 1.58 17.60 5.45
N ALA A 135 0.60 18.02 4.66
CA ALA A 135 -0.77 17.54 4.77
C ALA A 135 -0.88 16.06 4.37
N GLY A 136 -0.32 15.67 3.22
CA GLY A 136 -0.31 14.27 2.77
C GLY A 136 0.46 13.35 3.71
N VAL A 137 1.58 13.83 4.27
CA VAL A 137 2.34 13.09 5.30
C VAL A 137 1.49 12.86 6.54
N SER A 138 0.82 13.90 7.05
CA SER A 138 -0.06 13.79 8.22
C SER A 138 -1.24 12.85 7.97
N VAL A 139 -1.82 12.89 6.77
CA VAL A 139 -2.89 11.94 6.36
C VAL A 139 -2.38 10.51 6.40
N LEU A 140 -1.23 10.23 5.77
CA LEU A 140 -0.63 8.89 5.77
C LEU A 140 -0.37 8.39 7.19
N GLU A 141 0.18 9.23 8.07
CA GLU A 141 0.44 8.90 9.47
C GLU A 141 -0.84 8.51 10.20
N LYS A 142 -1.93 9.29 10.05
CA LYS A 142 -3.20 9.03 10.72
C LYS A 142 -3.92 7.79 10.19
N ILE A 143 -3.87 7.55 8.89
CA ILE A 143 -4.40 6.33 8.29
C ILE A 143 -3.62 5.09 8.78
N ALA A 144 -2.28 5.15 8.74
CA ALA A 144 -1.44 4.05 9.22
C ALA A 144 -1.63 3.79 10.73
N GLU A 145 -1.78 4.85 11.54
CA GLU A 145 -2.06 4.74 12.98
C GLU A 145 -3.44 4.11 13.22
N GLY A 146 -4.49 4.54 12.48
CA GLY A 146 -5.83 3.98 12.55
C GLY A 146 -5.87 2.51 12.18
N TRP A 147 -5.26 2.15 11.06
CA TRP A 147 -5.15 0.76 10.61
C TRP A 147 -4.39 -0.12 11.60
N GLY A 148 -3.21 0.32 12.05
CA GLY A 148 -2.38 -0.44 12.98
C GLY A 148 -2.95 -0.58 14.39
N SER A 149 -3.85 0.34 14.82
CA SER A 149 -4.49 0.33 16.15
C SER A 149 -5.95 -0.14 16.16
N GLY A 150 -6.55 -0.43 14.99
CA GLY A 150 -7.97 -0.78 14.88
C GLY A 150 -8.90 0.37 15.31
N ARG A 151 -8.53 1.61 14.96
CA ARG A 151 -9.30 2.82 15.30
C ARG A 151 -9.81 3.51 14.05
N LYS A 152 -11.07 3.97 14.09
CA LYS A 152 -11.67 4.71 12.99
C LYS A 152 -10.95 6.02 12.72
N VAL A 153 -11.01 6.47 11.47
CA VAL A 153 -10.39 7.71 11.04
C VAL A 153 -11.44 8.59 10.36
N LYS A 154 -11.61 9.82 10.87
CA LYS A 154 -12.39 10.84 10.17
C LYS A 154 -11.51 11.48 9.11
N VAL A 155 -11.96 11.46 7.86
CA VAL A 155 -11.22 11.98 6.71
C VAL A 155 -12.06 13.00 5.96
N VAL A 156 -11.39 13.90 5.24
CA VAL A 156 -12.01 14.78 4.23
C VAL A 156 -11.55 14.29 2.87
N TYR A 157 -12.48 13.81 2.05
CA TYR A 157 -12.20 13.16 0.78
C TYR A 157 -12.79 13.93 -0.40
N ARG A 158 -11.99 14.13 -1.45
CA ARG A 158 -12.40 14.72 -2.72
C ARG A 158 -12.76 13.61 -3.72
N SER A 159 -14.04 13.55 -4.08
CA SER A 159 -14.54 12.59 -5.08
C SER A 159 -13.92 12.85 -6.46
N PRO A 160 -13.47 11.81 -7.18
CA PRO A 160 -12.89 11.97 -8.52
C PRO A 160 -13.89 12.46 -9.57
N ASP A 161 -15.12 11.98 -9.51
CA ASP A 161 -16.10 12.20 -10.56
C ASP A 161 -16.82 13.55 -10.42
N SER A 162 -17.19 13.91 -9.21
CA SER A 162 -17.96 15.13 -8.93
C SER A 162 -17.10 16.30 -8.42
N GLY A 163 -15.85 16.06 -8.05
CA GLY A 163 -15.00 17.04 -7.37
C GLY A 163 -15.50 17.44 -5.98
N VAL A 164 -16.61 16.86 -5.51
CA VAL A 164 -17.22 17.19 -4.22
C VAL A 164 -16.35 16.73 -3.08
N VAL A 165 -16.10 17.63 -2.14
CA VAL A 165 -15.34 17.36 -0.91
C VAL A 165 -16.32 17.02 0.21
N ARG A 166 -16.14 15.87 0.85
CA ARG A 166 -17.01 15.41 1.95
C ARG A 166 -16.20 14.82 3.09
N ALA A 167 -16.69 15.06 4.32
CA ALA A 167 -16.21 14.34 5.48
C ALA A 167 -16.76 12.90 5.48
N ARG A 168 -15.88 11.94 5.83
CA ARG A 168 -16.20 10.52 5.97
C ARG A 168 -15.62 10.01 7.28
N ILE A 169 -16.22 8.99 7.85
CA ILE A 169 -15.64 8.18 8.92
C ILE A 169 -15.37 6.81 8.31
N ILE A 170 -14.13 6.41 8.32
CA ILE A 170 -13.70 5.15 7.72
C ILE A 170 -13.02 4.24 8.73
N SER A 171 -13.22 2.95 8.59
CA SER A 171 -12.49 1.87 9.27
C SER A 171 -11.49 1.30 8.28
N PRO A 172 -10.19 1.66 8.32
CA PRO A 172 -9.20 1.17 7.35
C PRO A 172 -8.96 -0.34 7.54
N TYR A 173 -9.22 -1.15 6.51
CA TYR A 173 -9.00 -2.59 6.53
C TYR A 173 -7.70 -3.00 5.87
N ALA A 174 -7.32 -2.31 4.76
CA ALA A 174 -6.06 -2.54 4.06
C ALA A 174 -5.54 -1.26 3.40
N LEU A 175 -4.24 -1.24 3.11
CA LEU A 175 -3.58 -0.23 2.28
C LEU A 175 -3.03 -0.95 1.04
N GLU A 176 -3.53 -0.54 -0.14
CA GLU A 176 -3.19 -1.20 -1.40
C GLU A 176 -2.39 -0.26 -2.31
N PRO A 177 -1.10 -0.54 -2.57
CA PRO A 177 -0.31 0.19 -3.55
C PRO A 177 -0.67 -0.25 -4.97
N THR A 178 -0.92 0.71 -5.85
CA THR A 178 -1.18 0.49 -7.28
C THR A 178 -0.27 1.34 -8.14
N GLY A 179 -0.29 1.13 -9.46
CA GLY A 179 0.44 1.99 -10.41
C GLY A 179 0.00 3.46 -10.39
N SER A 180 -1.20 3.77 -9.88
CA SER A 180 -1.76 5.13 -9.79
C SER A 180 -1.63 5.77 -8.40
N GLY A 181 -1.07 5.07 -7.42
CA GLY A 181 -0.87 5.54 -6.04
C GLY A 181 -1.33 4.53 -4.99
N VAL A 182 -1.38 4.96 -3.74
CA VAL A 182 -1.83 4.13 -2.62
C VAL A 182 -3.31 4.36 -2.36
N TYR A 183 -4.03 3.28 -2.09
CA TYR A 183 -5.44 3.32 -1.75
C TYR A 183 -5.70 2.71 -0.37
N VAL A 184 -6.67 3.26 0.32
CA VAL A 184 -7.21 2.73 1.57
C VAL A 184 -8.47 1.95 1.22
N ILE A 185 -8.49 0.67 1.52
CA ILE A 185 -9.70 -0.15 1.48
C ILE A 185 -10.27 -0.14 2.88
N GLY A 186 -11.55 0.18 3.04
CA GLY A 186 -12.16 0.22 4.35
C GLY A 186 -13.67 0.39 4.31
N PHE A 187 -14.29 0.19 5.44
CA PHE A 187 -15.72 0.42 5.62
C PHE A 187 -15.99 1.92 5.81
N ASP A 188 -16.91 2.47 5.02
CA ASP A 188 -17.36 3.87 5.10
C ASP A 188 -18.69 3.94 5.85
N ASP A 189 -18.68 4.49 7.06
CA ASP A 189 -19.88 4.60 7.90
C ASP A 189 -21.01 5.39 7.23
N TRP A 190 -20.69 6.32 6.31
CA TRP A 190 -21.71 7.09 5.60
C TRP A 190 -22.37 6.30 4.46
N ALA A 191 -21.58 5.50 3.75
CA ALA A 191 -22.07 4.66 2.65
C ALA A 191 -22.68 3.35 3.15
N ASP A 192 -22.41 2.99 4.40
CA ASP A 192 -22.71 1.69 5.03
C ASP A 192 -22.18 0.52 4.17
N ASP A 193 -20.97 0.69 3.62
CA ASP A 193 -20.42 -0.24 2.64
C ASP A 193 -18.88 -0.14 2.56
N MET A 194 -18.26 -1.17 2.00
CA MET A 194 -16.83 -1.17 1.70
C MET A 194 -16.53 -0.21 0.54
N ARG A 195 -15.52 0.63 0.72
CA ARG A 195 -15.09 1.64 -0.26
C ARG A 195 -13.58 1.69 -0.37
N THR A 196 -13.12 2.19 -1.52
CA THR A 196 -11.72 2.48 -1.79
C THR A 196 -11.49 3.98 -1.86
N PHE A 197 -10.48 4.46 -1.12
CA PHE A 197 -10.14 5.88 -1.05
C PHE A 197 -8.70 6.09 -1.52
N LYS A 198 -8.50 6.86 -2.58
CA LYS A 198 -7.15 7.21 -3.00
C LYS A 198 -6.49 8.13 -1.97
N LEU A 199 -5.34 7.74 -1.44
CA LEU A 199 -4.66 8.46 -0.36
C LEU A 199 -4.42 9.94 -0.72
N ASN A 200 -3.99 10.23 -1.96
CA ASN A 200 -3.70 11.58 -2.44
C ASN A 200 -4.96 12.48 -2.61
N ARG A 201 -6.16 11.92 -2.46
CA ARG A 201 -7.44 12.66 -2.48
C ARG A 201 -7.99 12.91 -1.09
N LEU A 202 -7.32 12.42 -0.05
CA LEU A 202 -7.61 12.73 1.34
C LEU A 202 -6.94 14.08 1.68
N GLU A 203 -7.74 15.09 1.98
CA GLU A 203 -7.24 16.44 2.30
C GLU A 203 -6.82 16.57 3.77
N SER A 204 -7.49 15.79 4.64
CA SER A 204 -7.15 15.70 6.06
C SER A 204 -7.58 14.36 6.64
N ALA A 205 -6.96 13.98 7.75
CA ALA A 205 -7.30 12.80 8.53
C ALA A 205 -7.17 13.09 10.03
N GLN A 206 -8.11 12.57 10.82
CA GLN A 206 -8.12 12.66 12.27
C GLN A 206 -8.45 11.27 12.85
N LEU A 207 -7.58 10.79 13.73
CA LEU A 207 -7.81 9.54 14.45
C LEU A 207 -8.93 9.73 15.46
N LEU A 208 -9.91 8.81 15.51
CA LEU A 208 -11.01 8.82 16.47
C LEU A 208 -10.72 7.84 17.62
N ASP A 209 -11.46 7.98 18.73
CA ASP A 209 -11.35 7.04 19.85
C ASP A 209 -12.16 5.76 19.64
N GLU A 210 -13.04 5.77 18.63
CA GLU A 210 -13.84 4.61 18.24
C GLU A 210 -12.96 3.52 17.63
N SER A 211 -13.06 2.30 18.17
CA SER A 211 -12.39 1.12 17.63
C SER A 211 -13.29 0.36 16.66
N TYR A 212 -12.65 -0.40 15.76
CA TYR A 212 -13.34 -1.34 14.88
C TYR A 212 -12.57 -2.67 14.84
N THR A 213 -13.20 -3.70 14.33
CA THR A 213 -12.59 -5.00 14.10
C THR A 213 -12.73 -5.35 12.62
N ILE A 214 -11.63 -5.79 12.00
CA ILE A 214 -11.67 -6.31 10.64
C ILE A 214 -12.30 -7.71 10.73
N PRO A 215 -13.34 -8.03 9.93
CA PRO A 215 -13.92 -9.37 9.88
C PRO A 215 -12.84 -10.42 9.55
N GLU A 216 -12.90 -11.59 10.19
CA GLU A 216 -11.90 -12.64 9.99
C GLU A 216 -11.87 -13.18 8.56
N ASP A 217 -13.00 -13.10 7.86
CA ASP A 217 -13.19 -13.53 6.48
C ASP A 217 -12.85 -12.43 5.45
N PHE A 218 -12.44 -11.23 5.90
CA PHE A 218 -12.04 -10.17 4.99
C PHE A 218 -10.67 -10.48 4.38
N ASP A 219 -10.65 -10.55 3.06
CA ASP A 219 -9.45 -10.70 2.25
C ASP A 219 -9.40 -9.54 1.23
N ALA A 220 -8.38 -8.69 1.32
CA ALA A 220 -8.20 -7.55 0.43
C ALA A 220 -7.93 -7.99 -1.03
N GLU A 221 -7.22 -9.09 -1.24
CA GLU A 221 -6.95 -9.65 -2.57
C GLU A 221 -8.24 -10.18 -3.20
N ALA A 222 -9.04 -10.93 -2.42
CA ALA A 222 -10.35 -11.40 -2.86
C ALA A 222 -11.31 -10.23 -3.16
N PHE A 223 -11.31 -9.18 -2.31
CA PHE A 223 -12.13 -7.98 -2.52
C PHE A 223 -11.79 -7.27 -3.84
N LEU A 224 -10.52 -7.23 -4.22
CA LEU A 224 -10.06 -6.60 -5.46
C LEU A 224 -10.00 -7.57 -6.65
N SER A 225 -10.24 -8.86 -6.45
CA SER A 225 -10.00 -9.91 -7.46
C SER A 225 -10.79 -9.74 -8.76
N SER A 226 -11.95 -9.07 -8.71
CA SER A 226 -12.76 -8.73 -9.87
C SER A 226 -12.45 -7.36 -10.44
N SER A 227 -11.64 -6.54 -9.79
CA SER A 227 -11.32 -5.17 -10.22
C SER A 227 -10.13 -5.16 -11.17
N TRP A 228 -10.15 -4.32 -12.19
CA TRP A 228 -8.95 -4.09 -13.00
C TRP A 228 -7.82 -3.44 -12.18
N GLY A 229 -8.16 -2.54 -11.32
CA GLY A 229 -7.26 -1.88 -10.36
C GLY A 229 -7.86 -1.90 -8.97
N ILE A 230 -8.80 -0.97 -8.70
CA ILE A 230 -9.38 -0.81 -7.36
C ILE A 230 -10.88 -0.48 -7.37
N MET A 231 -11.48 -0.24 -8.54
CA MET A 231 -12.90 0.01 -8.65
C MET A 231 -13.66 -1.30 -8.59
N THR A 232 -14.30 -1.55 -7.45
CA THR A 232 -15.17 -2.70 -7.24
C THR A 232 -16.60 -2.40 -7.67
N GLY A 233 -17.37 -3.43 -8.02
CA GLY A 233 -18.78 -3.33 -8.37
C GLY A 233 -19.42 -4.72 -8.39
N ASP A 234 -20.75 -4.75 -8.23
CA ASP A 234 -21.51 -6.00 -8.16
C ASP A 234 -21.65 -6.68 -9.52
N GLN A 235 -21.57 -5.89 -10.60
CA GLN A 235 -21.68 -6.40 -11.98
C GLN A 235 -20.28 -6.70 -12.51
N ILE A 236 -20.09 -7.92 -13.01
CA ILE A 236 -18.90 -8.38 -13.70
C ILE A 236 -19.18 -8.43 -15.20
N ASP A 237 -18.39 -7.69 -15.95
CA ASP A 237 -18.42 -7.73 -17.42
C ASP A 237 -17.35 -8.66 -17.95
N GLU A 238 -17.66 -9.37 -19.03
CA GLU A 238 -16.66 -10.10 -19.82
C GLU A 238 -16.07 -9.13 -20.84
N VAL A 239 -14.76 -8.86 -20.67
CA VAL A 239 -14.00 -8.00 -21.59
C VAL A 239 -13.17 -8.86 -22.52
N GLU A 240 -13.31 -8.65 -23.81
CA GLU A 240 -12.55 -9.34 -24.85
C GLU A 240 -11.75 -8.34 -25.68
N LEU A 241 -10.44 -8.51 -25.71
CA LEU A 241 -9.50 -7.62 -26.38
C LEU A 241 -8.66 -8.40 -27.39
N ARG A 242 -8.63 -7.94 -28.62
CA ARG A 242 -7.76 -8.49 -29.67
C ARG A 242 -6.54 -7.61 -29.84
N PHE A 243 -5.35 -8.20 -29.71
CA PHE A 243 -4.08 -7.53 -29.90
C PHE A 243 -3.42 -7.93 -31.22
N SER A 244 -2.69 -7.00 -31.80
CA SER A 244 -1.86 -7.23 -33.00
C SER A 244 -0.69 -8.16 -32.71
N ALA A 245 -0.08 -8.73 -33.74
CA ALA A 245 1.13 -9.52 -33.63
C ALA A 245 2.29 -8.74 -32.98
N THR A 246 2.36 -7.42 -33.17
CA THR A 246 3.39 -6.56 -32.59
C THR A 246 3.23 -6.39 -31.08
N ALA A 247 1.99 -6.30 -30.60
CA ALA A 247 1.69 -6.14 -29.17
C ALA A 247 1.74 -7.46 -28.39
N THR A 248 1.47 -8.57 -29.05
CA THR A 248 1.34 -9.90 -28.43
C THR A 248 2.50 -10.29 -27.52
N PRO A 249 3.79 -10.12 -27.88
CA PRO A 249 4.89 -10.46 -26.97
C PRO A 249 4.80 -9.73 -25.62
N ILE A 250 4.50 -8.43 -25.65
CA ILE A 250 4.41 -7.60 -24.44
C ILE A 250 3.19 -8.00 -23.59
N VAL A 251 2.06 -8.30 -24.24
CA VAL A 251 0.84 -8.75 -23.55
C VAL A 251 1.06 -10.09 -22.87
N ALA A 252 1.82 -11.00 -23.50
CA ALA A 252 2.08 -12.34 -22.98
C ALA A 252 3.15 -12.38 -21.87
N GLU A 253 3.95 -11.31 -21.67
CA GLU A 253 5.04 -11.29 -20.68
C GLU A 253 4.56 -11.38 -19.25
N ARG A 254 3.33 -10.96 -18.96
CA ARG A 254 2.80 -10.95 -17.58
C ARG A 254 1.30 -11.25 -17.50
N GLN A 255 0.90 -11.62 -16.32
CA GLN A 255 -0.52 -11.70 -15.96
C GLN A 255 -1.04 -10.30 -15.61
N TRP A 256 -2.02 -9.82 -16.36
CA TRP A 256 -2.65 -8.51 -16.19
C TRP A 256 -3.79 -8.53 -15.18
N HIS A 257 -4.50 -9.66 -15.09
CA HIS A 257 -5.63 -9.84 -14.19
C HIS A 257 -5.76 -11.33 -13.79
N PRO A 258 -6.22 -11.66 -12.55
CA PRO A 258 -6.37 -13.06 -12.11
C PRO A 258 -7.26 -13.92 -13.04
N SER A 259 -8.34 -13.33 -13.60
CA SER A 259 -9.27 -14.04 -14.48
C SER A 259 -8.83 -14.14 -15.95
N GLN A 260 -7.62 -13.65 -16.27
CA GLN A 260 -7.16 -13.57 -17.67
C GLN A 260 -7.07 -14.94 -18.34
N GLN A 261 -7.56 -14.98 -19.57
CA GLN A 261 -7.33 -16.08 -20.52
C GLN A 261 -6.72 -15.49 -21.78
N LEU A 262 -5.56 -16.04 -22.17
CA LEU A 262 -4.82 -15.60 -23.36
C LEU A 262 -4.83 -16.69 -24.41
N GLU A 263 -5.31 -16.39 -25.63
CA GLU A 263 -5.37 -17.27 -26.76
C GLU A 263 -4.54 -16.70 -27.92
N MET A 264 -3.60 -17.47 -28.45
CA MET A 264 -2.78 -17.06 -29.59
C MET A 264 -3.54 -17.25 -30.89
N LEU A 265 -3.52 -16.25 -31.76
CA LEU A 265 -4.21 -16.27 -33.05
C LEU A 265 -3.25 -16.70 -34.17
N PRO A 266 -3.78 -17.31 -35.27
CA PRO A 266 -2.95 -17.77 -36.40
C PRO A 266 -2.14 -16.68 -37.11
N ASN A 267 -2.60 -15.41 -37.01
CA ASN A 267 -1.94 -14.23 -37.58
C ASN A 267 -0.82 -13.66 -36.70
N GLY A 268 -0.45 -14.37 -35.62
CA GLY A 268 0.52 -13.91 -34.63
C GLY A 268 0.00 -12.94 -33.58
N GLY A 269 -1.25 -12.50 -33.68
CA GLY A 269 -1.93 -11.73 -32.66
C GLY A 269 -2.38 -12.58 -31.47
N CYS A 270 -3.02 -11.98 -30.48
CA CYS A 270 -3.65 -12.70 -29.38
C CYS A 270 -5.01 -12.12 -28.99
N LEU A 271 -5.79 -12.96 -28.35
CA LEU A 271 -7.07 -12.61 -27.74
C LEU A 271 -6.95 -12.72 -26.22
N LEU A 272 -7.22 -11.63 -25.55
CA LEU A 272 -7.21 -11.53 -24.09
C LEU A 272 -8.63 -11.42 -23.60
N ARG A 273 -9.09 -12.41 -22.82
CA ARG A 273 -10.40 -12.42 -22.16
C ARG A 273 -10.25 -12.20 -20.68
N LEU A 274 -11.09 -11.36 -20.10
CA LEU A 274 -11.06 -10.95 -18.71
C LEU A 274 -12.49 -10.88 -18.17
N LYS A 275 -12.65 -11.18 -16.87
CA LYS A 275 -13.87 -10.94 -16.12
C LYS A 275 -13.60 -9.84 -15.12
N VAL A 276 -14.15 -8.64 -15.35
CA VAL A 276 -13.77 -7.43 -14.61
C VAL A 276 -15.01 -6.68 -14.14
N SER A 277 -15.04 -6.30 -12.87
CA SER A 277 -15.97 -5.29 -12.40
C SER A 277 -15.49 -3.90 -12.84
N GLN A 278 -16.40 -3.00 -13.18
CA GLN A 278 -16.09 -1.62 -13.60
C GLN A 278 -15.01 -1.53 -14.72
N PRO A 279 -15.22 -2.09 -15.94
CA PRO A 279 -14.26 -2.04 -17.05
C PRO A 279 -13.85 -0.64 -17.49
N LEU A 280 -14.57 0.40 -17.05
CA LEU A 280 -14.19 1.80 -17.25
C LEU A 280 -12.78 2.11 -16.73
N GLU A 281 -12.33 1.41 -15.69
CA GLU A 281 -10.98 1.56 -15.14
C GLU A 281 -9.90 1.07 -16.12
N MET A 282 -10.24 0.20 -17.06
CA MET A 282 -9.31 -0.31 -18.10
C MET A 282 -9.07 0.70 -19.23
N GLN A 283 -9.91 1.70 -19.42
CA GLN A 283 -9.85 2.59 -20.58
C GLN A 283 -8.48 3.26 -20.79
N PRO A 284 -7.82 3.83 -19.77
CA PRO A 284 -6.50 4.43 -19.95
C PRO A 284 -5.48 3.41 -20.46
N TRP A 285 -5.53 2.19 -19.96
CA TRP A 285 -4.65 1.11 -20.38
C TRP A 285 -4.97 0.65 -21.83
N ILE A 286 -6.24 0.46 -22.17
CA ILE A 286 -6.67 0.12 -23.53
C ILE A 286 -6.17 1.19 -24.51
N ARG A 287 -6.39 2.47 -24.21
CA ARG A 287 -5.96 3.59 -25.07
C ARG A 287 -4.45 3.69 -25.23
N SER A 288 -3.66 3.25 -24.25
CA SER A 288 -2.20 3.26 -24.35
C SER A 288 -1.65 2.35 -25.46
N TRP A 289 -2.43 1.37 -25.90
CA TRP A 289 -2.10 0.49 -27.02
C TRP A 289 -2.45 1.06 -28.40
N ALA A 290 -3.22 2.14 -28.45
CA ALA A 290 -3.65 2.81 -29.69
C ALA A 290 -4.22 1.81 -30.71
N SER A 291 -3.66 1.78 -31.93
CA SER A 291 -4.10 0.86 -33.02
C SER A 291 -3.69 -0.60 -32.81
N GLN A 292 -2.97 -0.93 -31.75
CA GLN A 292 -2.49 -2.29 -31.47
C GLN A 292 -3.52 -3.15 -30.74
N VAL A 293 -4.63 -2.56 -30.26
CA VAL A 293 -5.70 -3.24 -29.54
C VAL A 293 -7.05 -2.91 -30.14
N GLU A 294 -7.95 -3.89 -30.16
CA GLU A 294 -9.35 -3.71 -30.47
C GLU A 294 -10.20 -4.32 -29.37
N VAL A 295 -11.17 -3.57 -28.86
CA VAL A 295 -12.18 -4.06 -27.92
C VAL A 295 -13.24 -4.83 -28.73
N LEU A 296 -13.41 -6.12 -28.46
CA LEU A 296 -14.43 -6.94 -29.09
C LEU A 296 -15.71 -7.01 -28.26
N ALA A 297 -15.57 -7.06 -26.94
CA ALA A 297 -16.66 -7.06 -25.96
C ALA A 297 -16.25 -6.32 -24.68
N PRO A 298 -17.19 -5.73 -23.93
CA PRO A 298 -18.61 -5.54 -24.30
C PRO A 298 -18.81 -4.38 -25.30
N ASP A 299 -19.92 -4.39 -26.04
CA ASP A 299 -20.22 -3.39 -27.07
C ASP A 299 -20.19 -1.95 -26.57
N TRP A 300 -20.67 -1.69 -25.36
CA TRP A 300 -20.69 -0.35 -24.79
C TRP A 300 -19.26 0.20 -24.58
N LEU A 301 -18.31 -0.66 -24.15
CA LEU A 301 -16.90 -0.28 -23.96
C LEU A 301 -16.23 -0.05 -25.33
N ARG A 302 -16.52 -0.93 -26.32
CA ARG A 302 -16.06 -0.78 -27.70
C ARG A 302 -16.46 0.57 -28.28
N GLN A 303 -17.76 0.89 -28.20
CA GLN A 303 -18.30 2.16 -28.72
C GLN A 303 -17.65 3.36 -28.04
N ARG A 304 -17.49 3.31 -26.72
CA ARG A 304 -16.88 4.40 -25.96
C ARG A 304 -15.44 4.64 -26.37
N ILE A 305 -14.63 3.58 -26.47
CA ILE A 305 -13.24 3.68 -26.94
C ILE A 305 -13.16 4.19 -28.38
N ALA A 306 -14.05 3.72 -29.27
CA ALA A 306 -14.09 4.19 -30.65
C ALA A 306 -14.37 5.70 -30.75
N VAL A 307 -15.36 6.21 -30.01
CA VAL A 307 -15.67 7.65 -29.97
C VAL A 307 -14.49 8.47 -29.47
N GLU A 308 -13.84 8.04 -28.38
CA GLU A 308 -12.70 8.75 -27.79
C GLU A 308 -11.50 8.77 -28.75
N LEU A 309 -11.21 7.65 -29.42
CA LEU A 309 -10.10 7.58 -30.41
C LEU A 309 -10.39 8.44 -31.66
N GLN A 310 -11.64 8.47 -32.11
CA GLN A 310 -12.04 9.34 -33.19
C GLN A 310 -11.86 10.83 -32.84
N GLN A 311 -12.36 11.24 -31.67
CA GLN A 311 -12.15 12.61 -31.17
C GLN A 311 -10.67 12.96 -31.06
N ALA A 312 -9.85 12.01 -30.57
CA ALA A 312 -8.40 12.19 -30.52
C ALA A 312 -7.81 12.38 -31.92
N ALA A 313 -8.19 11.55 -32.91
CA ALA A 313 -7.70 11.67 -34.29
C ALA A 313 -8.08 13.02 -34.93
N GLU A 314 -9.30 13.51 -34.67
CA GLU A 314 -9.77 14.80 -35.15
C GLU A 314 -8.91 15.98 -34.63
N GLN A 315 -8.40 15.91 -33.41
CA GLN A 315 -7.47 16.92 -32.85
C GLN A 315 -6.13 17.00 -33.61
N TYR A 316 -5.67 15.88 -34.17
CA TYR A 316 -4.42 15.82 -34.95
C TYR A 316 -4.61 16.16 -36.42
N THR A 317 -5.85 16.00 -36.95
CA THR A 317 -6.20 16.33 -38.34
C THR A 317 -6.68 17.76 -38.51
N SER A 318 -7.19 18.40 -37.46
CA SER A 318 -7.57 19.81 -37.45
C SER A 318 -6.32 20.68 -37.66
N THR A 319 -6.30 21.51 -38.69
CA THR A 319 -5.21 22.44 -38.95
C THR A 319 -4.93 23.25 -37.69
N ARG A 320 -3.69 23.21 -37.17
CA ARG A 320 -3.27 24.03 -36.03
C ARG A 320 -3.50 25.51 -36.43
N LEU A 321 -4.54 26.12 -35.89
CA LEU A 321 -4.61 27.58 -35.82
C LEU A 321 -3.38 28.01 -35.03
N ALA A 322 -2.49 28.74 -35.72
CA ALA A 322 -1.26 29.22 -35.14
C ALA A 322 -1.59 29.99 -33.87
N ILE A 323 -1.08 29.50 -32.74
CA ILE A 323 -1.02 30.29 -31.50
C ILE A 323 0.04 31.34 -31.75
N THR A 324 -0.39 32.54 -32.16
CA THR A 324 0.42 33.77 -32.19
C THR A 324 0.54 34.34 -30.80
#